data_8088dff1e15ce7381127e0e68b9206e5
#
_entry.id   8088dff1e15ce7381127e0e68b9206e5
#
_cell.length_a   1.000
_cell.length_b   1.000
_cell.length_c   1.000
_cell.angle_alpha   90.00
_cell.angle_beta   90.00
_cell.angle_gamma   90.00
#
_symmetry.space_group_name_H-M   'P 1'
#
loop_
_entity.id
_entity.type
_entity.pdbx_description
1 polymer ?
#
loop_
_entity_poly.entity_id
_entity_poly.type
_entity_poly.pdbx_seq_one_letter_code
_entity_poly.pdbx_strand_id
1 'polypeptide(L)'
;MKVQHPLLSQVALAQDLPEYNLKRGNIATIIEHYPMPEGEEDGYSLEGFDLPHVTIEVPASQIIPIAQWHQEEMILAKLRQLSGARLLQLQDYLDFLLQKEESEYQS
;
A
#
# COMPACT_ATOMS: atom_id res chain seq x y z
N MET A 1 -16.44 3.91 2.85
CA MET A 1 -15.67 5.14 3.11
C MET A 1 -14.29 5.03 2.47
N LYS A 2 -13.90 6.01 1.68
CA LYS A 2 -12.57 6.01 1.05
C LYS A 2 -11.50 6.44 2.01
N VAL A 3 -10.35 5.75 1.96
CA VAL A 3 -9.15 6.20 2.67
C VAL A 3 -8.47 7.24 1.79
N GLN A 4 -8.20 8.40 2.36
CA GLN A 4 -7.50 9.46 1.66
C GLN A 4 -6.08 9.61 2.18
N HIS A 5 -5.15 9.85 1.28
CA HIS A 5 -3.76 10.10 1.63
C HIS A 5 -3.53 11.62 1.71
N PRO A 6 -2.95 12.13 2.80
CA PRO A 6 -2.72 13.57 2.92
C PRO A 6 -1.72 14.10 1.89
N LEU A 7 -1.92 15.33 1.46
CA LEU A 7 -0.93 16.01 0.62
C LEU A 7 0.39 16.12 1.36
N LEU A 8 1.48 16.00 0.63
CA LEU A 8 2.85 16.07 1.11
C LEU A 8 3.26 14.91 2.02
N SER A 9 2.39 13.90 2.19
CA SER A 9 2.78 12.69 2.91
C SER A 9 3.59 11.78 2.01
N GLN A 10 4.43 10.94 2.64
CA GLN A 10 5.20 9.94 1.91
C GLN A 10 4.41 8.65 1.78
N VAL A 11 4.53 8.04 0.61
CA VAL A 11 3.91 6.75 0.29
C VAL A 11 4.94 5.86 -0.39
N ALA A 12 4.66 4.56 -0.39
CA ALA A 12 5.43 3.59 -1.15
C ALA A 12 4.54 3.02 -2.25
N LEU A 13 5.14 2.65 -3.36
CA LEU A 13 4.41 1.95 -4.42
C LEU A 13 4.01 0.56 -3.93
N ALA A 14 2.76 0.19 -4.11
CA ALA A 14 2.23 -1.11 -3.72
C ALA A 14 2.56 -2.19 -4.76
N GLN A 15 2.96 -1.79 -5.96
CA GLN A 15 3.26 -2.70 -7.06
C GLN A 15 4.31 -2.09 -7.97
N ASP A 16 4.90 -2.92 -8.84
CA ASP A 16 5.84 -2.45 -9.85
C ASP A 16 5.11 -1.60 -10.89
N LEU A 17 5.79 -0.56 -11.39
CA LEU A 17 5.32 0.27 -12.50
C LEU A 17 6.38 0.22 -13.58
N PRO A 18 6.40 -0.85 -14.40
CA PRO A 18 7.47 -1.05 -15.40
C PRO A 18 7.51 0.04 -16.45
N GLU A 19 6.39 0.68 -16.76
CA GLU A 19 6.34 1.78 -17.72
C GLU A 19 7.18 2.99 -17.29
N TYR A 20 7.44 3.12 -15.98
CA TYR A 20 8.26 4.19 -15.42
C TYR A 20 9.58 3.68 -14.87
N ASN A 21 9.86 2.40 -15.03
CA ASN A 21 11.03 1.73 -14.44
C ASN A 21 11.08 1.88 -12.92
N LEU A 22 9.91 1.84 -12.29
CA LEU A 22 9.74 1.92 -10.84
C LEU A 22 9.29 0.59 -10.29
N LYS A 23 9.62 0.33 -9.02
CA LYS A 23 9.36 -0.96 -8.38
C LYS A 23 8.54 -0.78 -7.12
N ARG A 24 7.82 -1.84 -6.74
CA ARG A 24 7.15 -1.95 -5.46
C ARG A 24 8.12 -1.52 -4.35
N GLY A 25 7.66 -0.66 -3.47
CA GLY A 25 8.48 -0.16 -2.36
C GLY A 25 9.23 1.13 -2.63
N ASN A 26 9.29 1.59 -3.89
CA ASN A 26 9.86 2.90 -4.17
C ASN A 26 9.02 3.97 -3.48
N ILE A 27 9.70 4.95 -2.88
CA ILE A 27 9.07 5.96 -2.02
C ILE A 27 8.92 7.27 -2.77
N ALA A 28 7.79 7.92 -2.58
CA ALA A 28 7.50 9.21 -3.20
C ALA A 28 6.65 10.07 -2.25
N THR A 29 6.48 11.33 -2.64
CA THR A 29 5.66 12.29 -1.91
C THR A 29 4.44 12.63 -2.75
N ILE A 30 3.27 12.67 -2.12
CA ILE A 30 2.03 13.08 -2.77
C ILE A 30 2.04 14.59 -2.93
N ILE A 31 1.90 15.07 -4.18
CA ILE A 31 1.88 16.50 -4.46
C ILE A 31 0.51 16.98 -4.91
N GLU A 32 -0.39 16.09 -5.31
CA GLU A 32 -1.73 16.45 -5.74
C GLU A 32 -2.70 15.28 -5.53
N HIS A 33 -3.95 15.59 -5.25
CA HIS A 33 -5.02 14.62 -5.02
C HIS A 33 -6.16 14.92 -5.99
N TYR A 34 -6.62 13.91 -6.69
CA TYR A 34 -7.75 13.99 -7.62
C TYR A 34 -8.92 13.20 -7.07
N PRO A 35 -9.85 13.85 -6.33
CA PRO A 35 -10.99 13.14 -5.76
C PRO A 35 -11.94 12.65 -6.86
N MET A 36 -12.46 11.45 -6.67
CA MET A 36 -13.42 10.84 -7.58
C MET A 36 -14.71 10.51 -6.83
N PRO A 37 -15.83 10.33 -7.56
CA PRO A 37 -17.10 9.94 -6.92
C PRO A 37 -16.99 8.62 -6.15
N GLU A 38 -17.91 8.39 -5.21
CA GLU A 38 -18.00 7.11 -4.53
C GLU A 38 -18.10 5.97 -5.53
N GLY A 39 -17.37 4.90 -5.26
CA GLY A 39 -17.28 3.74 -6.15
C GLY A 39 -16.15 3.81 -7.15
N GLU A 40 -15.48 4.96 -7.29
CA GLU A 40 -14.31 5.12 -8.14
C GLU A 40 -13.09 5.45 -7.29
N GLU A 41 -11.91 5.00 -7.72
CA GLU A 41 -10.68 5.29 -7.00
C GLU A 41 -10.24 6.72 -7.22
N ASP A 42 -9.80 7.36 -6.13
CA ASP A 42 -9.12 8.64 -6.23
C ASP A 42 -7.77 8.47 -6.92
N GLY A 43 -7.29 9.52 -7.55
CA GLY A 43 -5.97 9.57 -8.16
C GLY A 43 -5.02 10.47 -7.37
N TYR A 44 -3.73 10.25 -7.55
CA TYR A 44 -2.69 11.03 -6.87
C TYR A 44 -1.52 11.28 -7.81
N SER A 45 -0.96 12.49 -7.73
CA SER A 45 0.30 12.78 -8.40
C SER A 45 1.43 12.60 -7.40
N LEU A 46 2.47 11.90 -7.81
CA LEU A 46 3.63 11.56 -6.99
C LEU A 46 4.91 12.14 -7.57
N GLU A 47 5.78 12.60 -6.68
CA GLU A 47 7.09 13.15 -7.02
C GLU A 47 8.11 12.70 -5.98
N GLY A 48 9.39 12.84 -6.29
CA GLY A 48 10.44 12.54 -5.32
C GLY A 48 11.07 11.17 -5.46
N PHE A 49 10.79 10.47 -6.54
CA PHE A 49 11.56 9.28 -6.90
C PHE A 49 12.99 9.70 -7.29
N ASP A 50 13.88 8.72 -7.40
CA ASP A 50 15.28 8.98 -7.81
C ASP A 50 15.40 9.54 -9.24
N LEU A 51 14.28 9.81 -9.89
CA LEU A 51 14.23 10.40 -11.21
C LEU A 51 13.88 11.88 -11.04
N PRO A 52 14.84 12.81 -11.25
CA PRO A 52 14.54 14.24 -11.10
C PRO A 52 13.53 14.70 -12.12
N HIS A 53 12.62 15.57 -11.68
CA HIS A 53 11.60 16.22 -12.51
C HIS A 53 10.55 15.25 -13.10
N VAL A 54 10.39 14.06 -12.53
CA VAL A 54 9.37 13.12 -12.95
C VAL A 54 8.20 13.14 -11.96
N THR A 55 7.01 13.43 -12.50
CA THR A 55 5.75 13.35 -11.77
C THR A 55 4.92 12.26 -12.43
N ILE A 56 4.40 11.34 -11.64
CA ILE A 56 3.52 10.29 -12.17
C ILE A 56 2.16 10.36 -11.49
N GLU A 57 1.13 9.95 -12.20
CA GLU A 57 -0.23 9.84 -11.66
C GLU A 57 -0.57 8.38 -11.46
N VAL A 58 -1.11 8.05 -10.27
CA VAL A 58 -1.46 6.68 -9.92
C VAL A 58 -2.82 6.66 -9.23
N PRO A 59 -3.58 5.57 -9.38
CA PRO A 59 -4.79 5.39 -8.57
C PRO A 59 -4.41 5.00 -7.13
N ALA A 60 -5.34 5.25 -6.21
CA ALA A 60 -5.14 5.02 -4.78
C ALA A 60 -4.67 3.60 -4.45
N SER A 61 -5.12 2.59 -5.22
CA SER A 61 -4.75 1.19 -4.97
C SER A 61 -3.28 0.88 -5.24
N GLN A 62 -2.56 1.77 -5.91
CA GLN A 62 -1.15 1.55 -6.25
C GLN A 62 -0.18 2.13 -5.22
N ILE A 63 -0.68 2.77 -4.17
CA ILE A 63 0.16 3.36 -3.13
C ILE A 63 -0.31 2.96 -1.74
N ILE A 64 0.64 2.91 -0.80
CA ILE A 64 0.35 2.69 0.62
C ILE A 64 1.12 3.72 1.45
N PRO A 65 0.59 4.12 2.63
CA PRO A 65 1.33 5.01 3.52
C PRO A 65 2.68 4.41 3.92
N ILE A 66 3.68 5.25 4.06
CA ILE A 66 5.04 4.79 4.39
C ILE A 66 5.08 3.99 5.70
N ALA A 67 4.27 4.39 6.70
CA ALA A 67 4.21 3.66 7.96
C ALA A 67 3.67 2.25 7.77
N GLN A 68 2.66 2.08 6.92
CA GLN A 68 2.12 0.76 6.59
C GLN A 68 3.14 -0.07 5.83
N TRP A 69 3.85 0.53 4.89
CA TRP A 69 4.91 -0.15 4.15
C TRP A 69 5.95 -0.74 5.09
N HIS A 70 6.44 0.07 6.04
CA HIS A 70 7.44 -0.39 7.01
C HIS A 70 6.89 -1.51 7.88
N GLN A 71 5.65 -1.42 8.30
CA GLN A 71 5.00 -2.45 9.12
C GLN A 71 4.89 -3.77 8.37
N GLU A 72 4.47 -3.73 7.09
CA GLU A 72 4.37 -4.92 6.26
C GLU A 72 5.73 -5.57 6.03
N GLU A 73 6.78 -4.76 5.82
CA GLU A 73 8.13 -5.27 5.64
C GLU A 73 8.66 -5.95 6.90
N MET A 74 8.35 -5.40 8.07
CA MET A 74 8.75 -6.01 9.34
C MET A 74 8.05 -7.36 9.55
N ILE A 75 6.77 -7.44 9.22
CA ILE A 75 6.01 -8.70 9.32
C ILE A 75 6.58 -9.73 8.36
N LEU A 76 6.86 -9.32 7.12
CA LEU A 76 7.42 -10.22 6.12
C LEU A 76 8.78 -10.78 6.56
N ALA A 77 9.63 -9.93 7.15
CA ALA A 77 10.92 -10.38 7.65
C ALA A 77 10.78 -11.45 8.73
N LYS A 78 9.81 -11.29 9.62
CA LYS A 78 9.52 -12.29 10.67
C LYS A 78 8.95 -13.57 10.08
N LEU A 79 8.06 -13.41 9.10
CA LEU A 79 7.43 -14.54 8.41
C LEU A 79 8.49 -15.47 7.80
N ARG A 80 9.54 -14.90 7.22
CA ARG A 80 10.61 -15.68 6.57
C ARG A 80 11.46 -16.48 7.55
N GLN A 81 11.34 -16.22 8.85
CA GLN A 81 12.06 -16.95 9.89
C GLN A 81 11.26 -18.13 10.46
N LEU A 82 10.02 -18.30 10.06
CA LEU A 82 9.14 -19.34 10.57
C LEU A 82 9.35 -20.66 9.81
N SER A 83 9.23 -21.78 10.56
CA SER A 83 9.19 -23.12 9.95
C SER A 83 7.88 -23.32 9.19
N GLY A 84 7.85 -24.36 8.33
CA GLY A 84 6.63 -24.68 7.58
C GLY A 84 5.43 -24.95 8.47
N ALA A 85 5.62 -25.62 9.62
CA ALA A 85 4.53 -25.89 10.57
C ALA A 85 3.99 -24.58 11.17
N ARG A 86 4.87 -23.64 11.49
CA ARG A 86 4.45 -22.35 12.03
C ARG A 86 3.76 -21.49 10.98
N LEU A 87 4.19 -21.59 9.71
CA LEU A 87 3.52 -20.88 8.62
C LEU A 87 2.07 -21.32 8.47
N LEU A 88 1.78 -22.62 8.64
CA LEU A 88 0.41 -23.13 8.59
C LEU A 88 -0.44 -22.55 9.72
N GLN A 89 0.12 -22.46 10.94
CA GLN A 89 -0.57 -21.84 12.06
C GLN A 89 -0.85 -20.36 11.79
N LEU A 90 0.13 -19.65 11.22
CA LEU A 90 -0.03 -18.25 10.88
C LEU A 90 -1.13 -18.06 9.82
N GLN A 91 -1.18 -18.93 8.83
CA GLN A 91 -2.20 -18.86 7.79
C GLN A 91 -3.61 -18.97 8.39
N ASP A 92 -3.80 -19.90 9.31
CA ASP A 92 -5.09 -20.06 10.01
C ASP A 92 -5.45 -18.77 10.79
N TYR A 93 -4.47 -18.18 11.45
CA TYR A 93 -4.70 -16.95 12.21
C TYR A 93 -5.04 -15.78 11.29
N LEU A 94 -4.37 -15.70 10.15
CA LEU A 94 -4.67 -14.65 9.15
C LEU A 94 -6.08 -14.80 8.61
N ASP A 95 -6.51 -16.04 8.31
CA ASP A 95 -7.87 -16.30 7.87
C ASP A 95 -8.89 -15.83 8.91
N PHE A 96 -8.61 -16.09 10.18
CA PHE A 96 -9.45 -15.63 11.28
C PHE A 96 -9.53 -14.09 11.32
N LEU A 97 -8.40 -13.42 11.18
CA LEU A 97 -8.38 -11.95 11.19
C LEU A 97 -9.14 -11.36 10.00
N LEU A 98 -9.00 -11.97 8.83
CA LEU A 98 -9.72 -11.51 7.64
C LEU A 98 -11.23 -11.67 7.80
N GLN A 99 -11.68 -12.78 8.38
CA GLN A 99 -13.10 -12.99 8.67
C GLN A 99 -13.61 -11.97 9.69
N LYS A 100 -12.79 -11.65 10.68
CA LYS A 100 -13.15 -10.65 11.69
C LYS A 100 -13.33 -9.27 11.07
N GLU A 101 -12.45 -8.88 10.16
CA GLU A 101 -12.58 -7.61 9.46
C GLU A 101 -13.85 -7.54 8.64
N GLU A 102 -14.18 -8.59 7.90
CA GLU A 102 -15.42 -8.66 7.13
C GLU A 102 -16.65 -8.48 8.02
N SER A 103 -16.66 -9.14 9.18
CA SER A 103 -17.76 -9.03 10.13
C SER A 103 -17.91 -7.60 10.66
N GLU A 104 -16.81 -6.93 10.93
CA GLU A 104 -16.84 -5.55 11.41
C GLU A 104 -17.34 -4.59 10.33
N TYR A 105 -17.02 -4.86 9.07
CA TYR A 105 -17.49 -4.05 7.96
C TYR A 105 -18.98 -4.21 7.69
N GLN A 106 -19.53 -5.39 7.98
CA GLN A 106 -20.94 -5.71 7.70
C GLN A 106 -21.88 -5.35 8.85
N SER A 107 -21.36 -5.01 9.99
CA SER A 107 -22.17 -4.69 11.17
C SER A 107 -22.65 -3.25 11.20
#